data_081db277266e5820649c1072c12d0152
#
_entry.id   081db277266e5820649c1072c12d0152
#
_cell.length_a   1.000
_cell.length_b   1.000
_cell.length_c   1.000
_cell.angle_alpha   90.00
_cell.angle_beta   90.00
_cell.angle_gamma   90.00
#
_symmetry.space_group_name_H-M   'P 1'
#
loop_
_entity.id
_entity.type
_entity.pdbx_description
1 polymer ?
#
loop_
_entity_poly.entity_id
_entity_poly.type
_entity_poly.pdbx_seq_one_letter_code
_entity_poly.pdbx_strand_id
1 'polypeptide(L)'
;MTNEKIKRMFDAFYQAKRIRDMLPPLPQGVMPSYIQYLDVIHSLQREKKGIRLSDISDAMNLPRPGVTRTVKEMEAKGYLQKLTSPDDGRVTYISITEKGERLSRK
;
A
#
# COMPACT_ATOMS: atom_id res chain seq x y z
N MET A 1 -23.78 6.47 -27.71
CA MET A 1 -22.38 6.01 -27.76
C MET A 1 -22.01 5.55 -29.15
N THR A 2 -20.94 6.04 -29.69
CA THR A 2 -20.45 5.61 -31.01
C THR A 2 -19.62 4.33 -30.85
N ASN A 3 -19.62 3.49 -31.89
CA ASN A 3 -18.82 2.26 -31.90
C ASN A 3 -17.31 2.53 -31.71
N GLU A 4 -16.85 3.68 -32.18
CA GLU A 4 -15.47 4.11 -32.01
C GLU A 4 -15.09 4.31 -30.55
N LYS A 5 -15.98 4.87 -29.76
CA LYS A 5 -15.75 5.14 -28.35
C LYS A 5 -15.64 3.84 -27.56
N ILE A 6 -16.48 2.87 -27.90
CA ILE A 6 -16.46 1.54 -27.29
C ILE A 6 -15.17 0.82 -27.65
N LYS A 7 -14.75 0.90 -28.90
CA LYS A 7 -13.50 0.28 -29.39
C LYS A 7 -12.28 0.82 -28.67
N ARG A 8 -12.19 2.14 -28.48
CA ARG A 8 -11.08 2.77 -27.75
C ARG A 8 -11.04 2.31 -26.28
N MET A 9 -12.18 2.13 -25.69
CA MET A 9 -12.28 1.66 -24.30
C MET A 9 -11.75 0.24 -24.17
N PHE A 10 -12.08 -0.65 -25.11
CA PHE A 10 -11.58 -2.01 -25.12
C PHE A 10 -10.08 -2.07 -25.40
N ASP A 11 -9.58 -1.26 -26.32
CA ASP A 11 -8.16 -1.21 -26.64
C ASP A 11 -7.34 -0.76 -25.44
N ALA A 12 -7.78 0.28 -24.72
CA ALA A 12 -7.11 0.76 -23.54
C ALA A 12 -7.09 -0.31 -22.44
N PHE A 13 -8.20 -1.01 -22.27
CA PHE A 13 -8.31 -2.09 -21.29
C PHE A 13 -7.37 -3.26 -21.64
N TYR A 14 -7.31 -3.63 -22.89
CA TYR A 14 -6.43 -4.70 -23.38
C TYR A 14 -4.95 -4.36 -23.17
N GLN A 15 -4.54 -3.14 -23.48
CA GLN A 15 -3.16 -2.69 -23.29
C GLN A 15 -2.79 -2.66 -21.81
N ALA A 16 -3.69 -2.22 -20.94
CA ALA A 16 -3.46 -2.23 -19.51
C ALA A 16 -3.24 -3.66 -18.99
N LYS A 17 -4.03 -4.60 -19.46
CA LYS A 17 -3.90 -6.00 -19.10
C LYS A 17 -2.57 -6.57 -19.59
N ARG A 18 -2.17 -6.25 -20.82
CA ARG A 18 -0.92 -6.72 -21.41
C ARG A 18 0.30 -6.23 -20.61
N ILE A 19 0.31 -4.95 -20.23
CA ILE A 19 1.38 -4.38 -19.41
C ILE A 19 1.44 -5.10 -18.05
N ARG A 20 0.29 -5.36 -17.46
CA ARG A 20 0.20 -6.08 -16.20
C ARG A 20 0.77 -7.49 -16.29
N ASP A 21 0.50 -8.18 -17.40
CA ASP A 21 1.00 -9.54 -17.63
C ASP A 21 2.52 -9.58 -17.84
N MET A 22 3.11 -8.47 -18.27
CA MET A 22 4.54 -8.35 -18.48
C MET A 22 5.34 -8.10 -17.20
N LEU A 23 4.68 -7.67 -16.14
CA LEU A 23 5.33 -7.41 -14.87
C LEU A 23 5.64 -8.71 -14.15
N PRO A 24 6.77 -8.77 -13.38
CA PRO A 24 7.06 -9.94 -12.58
C PRO A 24 5.90 -10.25 -11.64
N PRO A 25 5.54 -11.52 -11.46
CA PRO A 25 4.46 -11.86 -10.53
C PRO A 25 4.85 -11.52 -9.10
N LEU A 26 3.89 -10.96 -8.36
CA LEU A 26 4.08 -10.71 -6.94
C LEU A 26 3.98 -12.02 -6.16
N PRO A 27 4.63 -12.11 -5.00
CA PRO A 27 4.46 -13.27 -4.12
C PRO A 27 2.98 -13.52 -3.83
N GLN A 28 2.65 -14.77 -3.60
CA GLN A 28 1.27 -15.14 -3.31
C GLN A 28 0.75 -14.40 -2.07
N GLY A 29 -0.47 -13.87 -2.19
CA GLY A 29 -1.09 -13.12 -1.10
C GLY A 29 -0.69 -11.66 -1.01
N VAL A 30 0.12 -11.18 -1.96
CA VAL A 30 0.53 -9.78 -1.99
C VAL A 30 -0.30 -9.02 -3.00
N MET A 31 -0.91 -7.93 -2.55
CA MET A 31 -1.64 -7.02 -3.42
C MET A 31 -0.71 -5.91 -3.89
N PRO A 32 -0.86 -5.43 -5.14
CA PRO A 32 -0.04 -4.30 -5.62
C PRO A 32 -0.10 -3.07 -4.73
N SER A 33 -1.23 -2.82 -4.08
CA SER A 33 -1.40 -1.71 -3.16
C SER A 33 -0.44 -1.78 -1.97
N TYR A 34 -0.02 -2.97 -1.57
CA TYR A 34 0.90 -3.13 -0.44
C TYR A 34 2.22 -2.43 -0.70
N ILE A 35 2.72 -2.52 -1.94
CA ILE A 35 3.98 -1.86 -2.31
C ILE A 35 3.82 -0.35 -2.23
N GLN A 36 2.69 0.19 -2.67
CA GLN A 36 2.41 1.63 -2.56
C GLN A 36 2.39 2.07 -1.10
N TYR A 37 1.78 1.29 -0.23
CA TYR A 37 1.74 1.58 1.20
C TYR A 37 3.14 1.57 1.80
N LEU A 38 3.97 0.59 1.43
CA LEU A 38 5.35 0.51 1.92
C LEU A 38 6.17 1.73 1.46
N ASP A 39 6.01 2.14 0.20
CA ASP A 39 6.70 3.32 -0.32
C ASP A 39 6.30 4.59 0.42
N VAL A 40 5.01 4.76 0.70
CA VAL A 40 4.50 5.92 1.44
C VAL A 40 5.05 5.91 2.87
N ILE A 41 5.04 4.75 3.52
CA ILE A 41 5.54 4.63 4.90
C ILE A 41 7.04 4.94 4.93
N HIS A 42 7.82 4.46 3.97
CA HIS A 42 9.24 4.79 3.85
C HIS A 42 9.46 6.29 3.73
N SER A 43 8.68 6.96 2.87
CA SER A 43 8.78 8.42 2.70
C SER A 43 8.47 9.16 4.00
N LEU A 44 7.42 8.73 4.71
CA LEU A 44 7.03 9.35 5.97
C LEU A 44 8.08 9.12 7.05
N GLN A 45 8.74 7.96 7.07
CA GLN A 45 9.78 7.65 8.05
C GLN A 45 10.99 8.58 7.93
N ARG A 46 11.22 9.14 6.75
CA ARG A 46 12.30 10.11 6.55
C ARG A 46 11.99 11.46 7.20
N GLU A 47 10.70 11.76 7.39
CA GLU A 47 10.26 13.05 7.91
C GLU A 47 9.83 12.99 9.37
N LYS A 48 9.36 11.83 9.84
CA LYS A 48 8.79 11.66 11.18
C LYS A 48 9.36 10.42 11.85
N LYS A 49 9.49 10.49 13.18
CA LYS A 49 9.95 9.33 13.96
C LYS A 49 8.85 8.30 14.16
N GLY A 50 7.60 8.74 14.29
CA GLY A 50 6.46 7.86 14.49
C GLY A 50 5.41 8.10 13.44
N ILE A 51 4.94 7.04 12.79
CA ILE A 51 3.93 7.12 11.74
C ILE A 51 2.63 6.56 12.28
N ARG A 52 1.58 7.36 12.19
CA ARG A 52 0.23 6.95 12.59
C ARG A 52 -0.58 6.60 11.35
N LEU A 53 -1.69 5.89 11.57
CA LEU A 53 -2.62 5.54 10.50
C LEU A 53 -3.11 6.80 9.76
N SER A 54 -3.39 7.87 10.49
CA SER A 54 -3.82 9.13 9.89
C SER A 54 -2.78 9.72 8.95
N ASP A 55 -1.49 9.58 9.29
CA ASP A 55 -0.41 10.07 8.43
C ASP A 55 -0.41 9.36 7.07
N ILE A 56 -0.64 8.05 7.08
CA ILE A 56 -0.71 7.25 5.86
C ILE A 56 -1.95 7.65 5.03
N SER A 57 -3.09 7.76 5.69
CA SER A 57 -4.34 8.15 5.05
C SER A 57 -4.23 9.51 4.38
N ASP A 58 -3.65 10.48 5.08
CA ASP A 58 -3.46 11.83 4.56
C ASP A 58 -2.47 11.84 3.39
N ALA A 59 -1.35 11.12 3.52
CA ALA A 59 -0.32 11.08 2.48
C ALA A 59 -0.83 10.42 1.20
N MET A 60 -1.67 9.41 1.33
CA MET A 60 -2.23 8.70 0.18
C MET A 60 -3.53 9.33 -0.34
N ASN A 61 -4.06 10.29 0.40
CA ASN A 61 -5.34 10.92 0.07
C ASN A 61 -6.46 9.88 -0.08
N LEU A 62 -6.52 8.95 0.85
CA LEU A 62 -7.50 7.88 0.87
C LEU A 62 -8.34 7.93 2.15
N PRO A 63 -9.60 7.46 2.11
CA PRO A 63 -10.43 7.38 3.32
C PRO A 63 -9.82 6.45 4.36
N ARG A 64 -9.91 6.82 5.63
CA ARG A 64 -9.37 6.04 6.73
C ARG A 64 -9.85 4.59 6.80
N PRO A 65 -11.16 4.30 6.57
CA PRO A 65 -11.61 2.90 6.66
C PRO A 65 -10.88 1.97 5.71
N GLY A 66 -10.61 2.40 4.48
CA GLY A 66 -9.87 1.60 3.51
C GLY A 66 -8.41 1.41 3.91
N VAL A 67 -7.78 2.48 4.41
CA VAL A 67 -6.39 2.43 4.88
C VAL A 67 -6.28 1.51 6.09
N THR A 68 -7.21 1.62 7.04
CA THR A 68 -7.25 0.77 8.23
C THR A 68 -7.33 -0.70 7.83
N ARG A 69 -8.18 -1.03 6.89
CA ARG A 69 -8.35 -2.41 6.41
C ARG A 69 -7.06 -2.95 5.81
N THR A 70 -6.44 -2.17 4.91
CA THR A 70 -5.21 -2.60 4.24
C THR A 70 -4.05 -2.75 5.21
N VAL A 71 -3.91 -1.81 6.15
CA VAL A 71 -2.87 -1.88 7.17
C VAL A 71 -3.05 -3.12 8.04
N LYS A 72 -4.28 -3.44 8.43
CA LYS A 72 -4.56 -4.65 9.20
C LYS A 72 -4.22 -5.91 8.42
N GLU A 73 -4.52 -5.94 7.13
CA GLU A 73 -4.16 -7.07 6.28
C GLU A 73 -2.65 -7.24 6.19
N MET A 74 -1.92 -6.14 5.98
CA MET A 74 -0.47 -6.18 5.88
C MET A 74 0.16 -6.59 7.23
N GLU A 75 -0.42 -6.15 8.32
CA GLU A 75 0.02 -6.55 9.65
C GLU A 75 -0.19 -8.04 9.88
N ALA A 76 -1.36 -8.55 9.50
CA ALA A 76 -1.68 -9.97 9.63
C ALA A 76 -0.74 -10.84 8.78
N LYS A 77 -0.30 -10.34 7.64
CA LYS A 77 0.63 -11.04 6.76
C LYS A 77 2.10 -10.82 7.14
N GLY A 78 2.36 -10.01 8.16
CA GLY A 78 3.70 -9.80 8.69
C GLY A 78 4.52 -8.73 8.01
N TYR A 79 3.93 -7.88 7.17
CA TYR A 79 4.64 -6.81 6.48
C TYR A 79 4.74 -5.54 7.31
N LEU A 80 3.79 -5.31 8.18
CA LEU A 80 3.75 -4.17 9.08
C LEU A 80 3.57 -4.64 10.51
N GLN A 81 3.98 -3.80 11.45
CA GLN A 81 3.77 -4.05 12.87
C GLN A 81 3.30 -2.77 13.55
N LYS A 82 2.56 -2.93 14.64
CA LYS A 82 2.13 -1.81 15.46
C LYS A 82 3.03 -1.72 16.67
N LEU A 83 3.44 -0.48 16.96
CA LEU A 83 4.26 -0.19 18.14
C LEU A 83 3.50 0.80 18.99
N THR A 84 3.30 0.45 20.27
CA THR A 84 2.65 1.35 21.21
C THR A 84 3.70 2.30 21.78
N SER A 85 3.37 3.59 21.86
CA SER A 85 4.27 4.58 22.43
C SER A 85 4.56 4.24 23.89
N PRO A 86 5.82 4.22 24.32
CA PRO A 86 6.15 3.97 25.74
C PRO A 86 5.68 5.09 26.65
N ASP A 87 5.53 6.29 26.12
CA ASP A 87 5.12 7.46 26.90
C ASP A 87 3.60 7.62 26.97
N ASP A 88 2.88 7.16 25.95
CA ASP A 88 1.43 7.23 25.91
C ASP A 88 0.87 5.96 25.23
N GLY A 89 0.28 5.09 26.03
CA GLY A 89 -0.30 3.83 25.54
C GLY A 89 -1.46 4.00 24.60
N ARG A 90 -1.98 5.23 24.42
CA ARG A 90 -3.07 5.52 23.50
C ARG A 90 -2.57 5.73 22.07
N VAL A 91 -1.28 6.03 21.92
CA VAL A 91 -0.70 6.31 20.61
C VAL A 91 -0.08 5.04 20.05
N THR A 92 -0.54 4.65 18.87
CA THR A 92 -0.01 3.49 18.16
C THR A 92 0.67 3.95 16.89
N TYR A 93 1.92 3.52 16.72
CA TYR A 93 2.69 3.81 15.52
C TYR A 93 2.78 2.57 14.65
N ILE A 94 2.94 2.79 13.37
CA ILE A 94 3.05 1.73 12.36
C ILE A 94 4.48 1.70 11.86
N SER A 95 5.06 0.51 11.79
CA SER A 95 6.44 0.32 11.34
C SER A 95 6.48 -0.83 10.33
N ILE A 96 7.45 -0.76 9.41
CA ILE A 96 7.68 -1.82 8.43
C ILE A 96 8.54 -2.90 9.08
N THR A 97 8.11 -4.16 8.95
CA THR A 97 8.87 -5.31 9.43
C THR A 97 10.01 -5.65 8.47
N GLU A 98 10.91 -6.54 8.88
CA GLU A 98 11.95 -7.05 8.00
C GLU A 98 11.34 -7.70 6.74
N LYS A 99 10.26 -8.44 6.90
CA LYS A 99 9.54 -9.04 5.77
C LYS A 99 8.99 -7.97 4.83
N GLY A 100 8.46 -6.88 5.38
CA GLY A 100 7.99 -5.74 4.58
C GLY A 100 9.12 -5.05 3.84
N GLU A 101 10.27 -4.90 4.49
CA GLU A 101 11.45 -4.32 3.85
C GLU A 101 11.91 -5.16 2.66
N ARG A 102 11.90 -6.47 2.79
CA ARG A 102 12.26 -7.37 1.70
C ARG A 102 11.30 -7.26 0.52
N LEU A 103 10.02 -7.11 0.79
CA LEU A 103 9.01 -6.92 -0.26
C LEU A 103 9.24 -5.59 -0.98
N SER A 104 9.56 -4.54 -0.24
CA SER A 104 9.77 -3.20 -0.79
C SER A 104 10.98 -3.12 -1.73
N ARG A 105 11.97 -3.98 -1.54
CA ARG A 105 13.21 -3.98 -2.33
C ARG A 105 13.09 -4.69 -3.68
N LYS A 106 12.01 -5.38 -3.92
CA LYS A 106 11.83 -6.13 -5.17
C LYS A 106 11.31 -5.25 -6.30
#